data_b9f59a494eb3f7e1d9c840edf0ae68bc
#
_entry.id   b9f59a494eb3f7e1d9c840edf0ae68bc
#
_cell.length_a   1.000
_cell.length_b   1.000
_cell.length_c   1.000
_cell.angle_alpha   90.00
_cell.angle_beta   90.00
_cell.angle_gamma   90.00
#
_symmetry.space_group_name_H-M   'P 1'
#
loop_
_entity.id
_entity.type
_entity.pdbx_description
1 polymer ?
#
loop_
_entity_poly.entity_id
_entity_poly.type
_entity_poly.pdbx_seq_one_letter_code
_entity_poly.pdbx_strand_id
1 'polypeptide(L)'
;MVEDVNSVAHGITNYGMMAITAAFFLVLTGLLWVACFKWFKSIIDGMIKNNAKVNADLLAETRKQNEMLNDISEGLRPETLLKVKNLSSMCFDLAIERVCRIIKRVRDENHIADKVATVAKIRTLIENLHEDRNSRLDSFMYRGRTLSSYTNVQWIEWVAEVVEKEVYNEKINHGRAFTNVQAVYERIKIDYYHRVSHV
;
A
#
# COMPACT_ATOMS: atom_id res chain seq x y z
N MET A 1 56.56 -12.55 -88.32
CA MET A 1 55.85 -11.23 -88.42
C MET A 1 54.31 -11.40 -88.42
N VAL A 2 53.68 -12.32 -89.19
CA VAL A 2 52.23 -12.50 -89.18
C VAL A 2 51.74 -13.25 -87.91
N GLU A 3 52.52 -14.16 -87.40
CA GLU A 3 52.18 -14.89 -86.10
C GLU A 3 52.26 -13.97 -84.85
N ASP A 4 53.20 -13.04 -84.86
CA ASP A 4 53.33 -12.08 -83.72
C ASP A 4 52.18 -11.08 -83.69
N VAL A 5 51.70 -10.64 -84.84
CA VAL A 5 50.54 -9.73 -84.94
C VAL A 5 49.22 -10.47 -84.46
N ASN A 6 49.11 -11.76 -84.77
CA ASN A 6 47.97 -12.56 -84.39
C ASN A 6 47.95 -12.85 -82.87
N SER A 7 49.14 -13.10 -82.28
CA SER A 7 49.26 -13.34 -80.79
C SER A 7 48.92 -12.01 -80.05
N VAL A 8 49.40 -10.89 -80.50
CA VAL A 8 49.07 -9.54 -79.96
C VAL A 8 47.57 -9.23 -80.08
N ALA A 9 46.97 -9.51 -81.27
CA ALA A 9 45.54 -9.31 -81.45
C ALA A 9 44.67 -10.22 -80.54
N HIS A 10 45.05 -11.53 -80.31
CA HIS A 10 44.40 -12.39 -79.41
C HIS A 10 44.58 -11.94 -77.93
N GLY A 11 45.75 -11.42 -77.56
CA GLY A 11 46.00 -10.86 -76.26
C GLY A 11 45.11 -9.65 -75.96
N ILE A 12 44.98 -8.73 -76.90
CA ILE A 12 44.16 -7.51 -76.78
C ILE A 12 42.65 -7.90 -76.69
N THR A 13 42.20 -8.92 -77.43
CA THR A 13 40.78 -9.39 -77.39
C THR A 13 40.47 -10.08 -76.07
N ASN A 14 41.38 -10.88 -75.50
CA ASN A 14 41.23 -11.53 -74.18
C ASN A 14 41.24 -10.50 -73.06
N TYR A 15 42.15 -9.52 -73.08
CA TYR A 15 42.15 -8.47 -72.07
C TYR A 15 40.90 -7.57 -72.15
N GLY A 16 40.42 -7.28 -73.36
CA GLY A 16 39.14 -6.58 -73.56
C GLY A 16 37.92 -7.32 -73.05
N MET A 17 37.88 -8.65 -73.30
CA MET A 17 36.77 -9.49 -72.75
C MET A 17 36.84 -9.60 -71.22
N MET A 18 38.04 -9.73 -70.63
CA MET A 18 38.19 -9.70 -69.15
C MET A 18 37.77 -8.37 -68.53
N ALA A 19 38.10 -7.25 -69.17
CA ALA A 19 37.68 -5.91 -68.68
C ALA A 19 36.16 -5.72 -68.73
N ILE A 20 35.52 -6.20 -69.79
CA ILE A 20 34.06 -6.10 -69.93
C ILE A 20 33.35 -6.99 -68.91
N THR A 21 33.82 -8.24 -68.71
CA THR A 21 33.25 -9.13 -67.69
C THR A 21 33.45 -8.57 -66.28
N ALA A 22 34.61 -8.03 -65.96
CA ALA A 22 34.89 -7.41 -64.68
C ALA A 22 33.97 -6.17 -64.42
N ALA A 23 33.78 -5.33 -65.42
CA ALA A 23 32.86 -4.20 -65.33
C ALA A 23 31.41 -4.63 -65.10
N PHE A 24 30.98 -5.70 -65.84
CA PHE A 24 29.63 -6.28 -65.67
C PHE A 24 29.42 -6.81 -64.25
N PHE A 25 30.38 -7.56 -63.70
CA PHE A 25 30.32 -8.06 -62.34
C PHE A 25 30.31 -6.95 -61.28
N LEU A 26 31.07 -5.90 -61.48
CA LEU A 26 31.07 -4.72 -60.60
C LEU A 26 29.69 -4.02 -60.57
N VAL A 27 29.08 -3.82 -61.75
CA VAL A 27 27.72 -3.24 -61.83
C VAL A 27 26.71 -4.15 -61.15
N LEU A 28 26.75 -5.47 -61.40
CA LEU A 28 25.84 -6.44 -60.80
C LEU A 28 25.99 -6.48 -59.27
N THR A 29 27.22 -6.48 -58.78
CA THR A 29 27.50 -6.41 -57.34
C THR A 29 26.99 -5.13 -56.71
N GLY A 30 27.17 -4.01 -57.36
CA GLY A 30 26.64 -2.71 -56.95
C GLY A 30 25.10 -2.70 -56.82
N LEU A 31 24.41 -3.26 -57.81
CA LEU A 31 22.94 -3.37 -57.79
C LEU A 31 22.45 -4.31 -56.68
N LEU A 32 23.12 -5.43 -56.45
CA LEU A 32 22.83 -6.35 -55.36
C LEU A 32 22.99 -5.67 -53.98
N TRP A 33 24.06 -4.91 -53.81
CA TRP A 33 24.29 -4.14 -52.56
C TRP A 33 23.18 -3.11 -52.31
N VAL A 34 22.76 -2.37 -53.29
CA VAL A 34 21.65 -1.40 -53.20
C VAL A 34 20.34 -2.11 -52.84
N ALA A 35 20.06 -3.26 -53.47
CA ALA A 35 18.87 -4.04 -53.20
C ALA A 35 18.88 -4.58 -51.76
N CYS A 36 20.02 -5.18 -51.32
CA CYS A 36 20.18 -5.64 -49.93
C CYS A 36 20.03 -4.51 -48.93
N PHE A 37 20.62 -3.35 -49.17
CA PHE A 37 20.49 -2.18 -48.28
C PHE A 37 19.04 -1.70 -48.14
N LYS A 38 18.32 -1.60 -49.24
CA LYS A 38 16.89 -1.22 -49.25
C LYS A 38 16.05 -2.23 -48.47
N TRP A 39 16.29 -3.52 -48.67
CA TRP A 39 15.58 -4.58 -47.98
C TRP A 39 15.87 -4.55 -46.50
N PHE A 40 17.14 -4.44 -46.08
CA PHE A 40 17.56 -4.36 -44.67
C PHE A 40 16.98 -3.12 -43.97
N LYS A 41 17.02 -1.96 -44.64
CA LYS A 41 16.41 -0.74 -44.12
C LYS A 41 14.90 -0.90 -43.92
N SER A 42 14.20 -1.54 -44.85
CA SER A 42 12.76 -1.82 -44.71
C SER A 42 12.43 -2.72 -43.49
N ILE A 43 13.28 -3.72 -43.22
CA ILE A 43 13.12 -4.58 -42.03
C ILE A 43 13.34 -3.79 -40.74
N ILE A 44 14.42 -3.00 -40.68
CA ILE A 44 14.72 -2.18 -39.51
C ILE A 44 13.61 -1.16 -39.23
N ASP A 45 13.16 -0.44 -40.26
CA ASP A 45 12.06 0.52 -40.12
C ASP A 45 10.76 -0.15 -39.68
N GLY A 46 10.49 -1.37 -40.14
CA GLY A 46 9.37 -2.19 -39.70
C GLY A 46 9.49 -2.61 -38.25
N MET A 47 10.68 -3.05 -37.82
CA MET A 47 10.94 -3.43 -36.40
C MET A 47 10.82 -2.22 -35.45
N ILE A 48 11.36 -1.06 -35.84
CA ILE A 48 11.28 0.16 -35.03
C ILE A 48 9.81 0.59 -34.86
N LYS A 49 9.03 0.60 -35.95
CA LYS A 49 7.61 0.95 -35.90
C LYS A 49 6.81 -0.02 -35.04
N ASN A 50 7.08 -1.33 -35.17
CA ASN A 50 6.39 -2.34 -34.37
C ASN A 50 6.74 -2.23 -32.89
N ASN A 51 8.02 -2.01 -32.54
CA ASN A 51 8.45 -1.80 -31.17
C ASN A 51 7.84 -0.51 -30.58
N ALA A 52 7.79 0.59 -31.36
CA ALA A 52 7.15 1.81 -30.90
C ALA A 52 5.65 1.62 -30.62
N LYS A 53 4.95 0.86 -31.48
CA LYS A 53 3.54 0.51 -31.28
C LYS A 53 3.35 -0.36 -30.05
N VAL A 54 4.11 -1.45 -29.88
CA VAL A 54 4.04 -2.35 -28.73
C VAL A 54 4.31 -1.59 -27.42
N ASN A 55 5.31 -0.70 -27.41
CA ASN A 55 5.60 0.13 -26.24
C ASN A 55 4.45 1.11 -25.92
N ALA A 56 3.83 1.71 -26.93
CA ALA A 56 2.68 2.59 -26.72
C ALA A 56 1.46 1.83 -26.17
N ASP A 57 1.17 0.65 -26.72
CA ASP A 57 0.07 -0.21 -26.29
C ASP A 57 0.31 -0.69 -24.84
N LEU A 58 1.56 -1.05 -24.49
CA LEU A 58 1.95 -1.50 -23.16
C LEU A 58 1.84 -0.37 -22.12
N LEU A 59 2.22 0.84 -22.49
CA LEU A 59 2.04 2.03 -21.64
C LEU A 59 0.56 2.35 -21.42
N ALA A 60 -0.26 2.25 -22.45
CA ALA A 60 -1.71 2.46 -22.34
C ALA A 60 -2.37 1.44 -21.42
N GLU A 61 -2.01 0.16 -21.56
CA GLU A 61 -2.52 -0.91 -20.69
C GLU A 61 -2.05 -0.74 -19.24
N THR A 62 -0.80 -0.37 -19.01
CA THR A 62 -0.27 -0.11 -17.66
C THR A 62 -0.99 1.06 -16.99
N ARG A 63 -1.30 2.13 -17.74
CA ARG A 63 -2.10 3.25 -17.21
C ARG A 63 -3.49 2.81 -16.83
N LYS A 64 -4.17 2.04 -17.68
CA LYS A 64 -5.49 1.51 -17.39
C LYS A 64 -5.51 0.59 -16.17
N GLN A 65 -4.49 -0.26 -16.01
CA GLN A 65 -4.35 -1.09 -14.81
C GLN A 65 -4.15 -0.25 -13.55
N ASN A 66 -3.33 0.80 -13.60
CA ASN A 66 -3.15 1.72 -12.49
C ASN A 66 -4.43 2.49 -12.12
N GLU A 67 -5.19 2.94 -13.12
CA GLU A 67 -6.50 3.57 -12.89
C GLU A 67 -7.47 2.60 -12.20
N MET A 68 -7.60 1.36 -12.70
CA MET A 68 -8.45 0.34 -12.06
C MET A 68 -7.99 0.00 -10.63
N LEU A 69 -6.69 -0.09 -10.36
CA LEU A 69 -6.17 -0.31 -9.01
C LEU A 69 -6.47 0.86 -8.08
N ASN A 70 -6.41 2.08 -8.59
CA ASN A 70 -6.76 3.28 -7.82
C ASN A 70 -8.27 3.31 -7.50
N ASP A 71 -9.13 3.02 -8.46
CA ASP A 71 -10.58 2.94 -8.28
C ASP A 71 -10.97 1.87 -7.24
N ILE A 72 -10.34 0.68 -7.32
CA ILE A 72 -10.54 -0.38 -6.33
C ILE A 72 -10.05 0.07 -4.95
N SER A 73 -8.88 0.71 -4.88
CA SER A 73 -8.33 1.24 -3.62
C SER A 73 -9.26 2.30 -3.00
N GLU A 74 -9.78 3.22 -3.79
CA GLU A 74 -10.72 4.24 -3.31
C GLU A 74 -12.06 3.65 -2.87
N GLY A 75 -12.58 2.65 -3.58
CA GLY A 75 -13.81 1.95 -3.20
C GLY A 75 -13.68 1.13 -1.91
N LEU A 76 -12.52 0.51 -1.67
CA LEU A 76 -12.27 -0.30 -0.47
C LEU A 76 -11.96 0.54 0.79
N ARG A 77 -11.48 1.78 0.65
CA ARG A 77 -11.12 2.63 1.79
C ARG A 77 -12.26 2.88 2.78
N PRO A 78 -13.46 3.35 2.35
CA PRO A 78 -14.55 3.61 3.28
C PRO A 78 -15.08 2.34 3.94
N GLU A 79 -15.13 1.22 3.21
CA GLU A 79 -15.59 -0.06 3.75
C GLU A 79 -14.60 -0.61 4.79
N THR A 80 -13.30 -0.54 4.53
CA THR A 80 -12.26 -0.97 5.49
C THR A 80 -12.28 -0.08 6.72
N LEU A 81 -12.42 1.24 6.57
CA LEU A 81 -12.54 2.18 7.68
C LEU A 81 -13.79 1.88 8.52
N LEU A 82 -14.91 1.53 7.90
CA LEU A 82 -16.14 1.14 8.60
C LEU A 82 -15.93 -0.15 9.40
N LYS A 83 -15.28 -1.16 8.82
CA LYS A 83 -14.92 -2.40 9.53
C LYS A 83 -14.02 -2.13 10.74
N VAL A 84 -13.01 -1.27 10.60
CA VAL A 84 -12.15 -0.85 11.71
C VAL A 84 -12.94 -0.13 12.80
N LYS A 85 -13.82 0.79 12.44
CA LYS A 85 -14.68 1.51 13.40
C LYS A 85 -15.60 0.55 14.16
N ASN A 86 -16.26 -0.37 13.48
CA ASN A 86 -17.15 -1.35 14.10
C ASN A 86 -16.41 -2.28 15.06
N LEU A 87 -15.25 -2.81 14.66
CA LEU A 87 -14.43 -3.67 15.50
C LEU A 87 -13.95 -2.93 16.75
N SER A 88 -13.45 -1.72 16.56
CA SER A 88 -12.95 -0.89 17.67
C SER A 88 -14.09 -0.50 18.62
N SER A 89 -15.28 -0.16 18.09
CA SER A 89 -16.47 0.12 18.91
C SER A 89 -16.79 -1.06 19.82
N MET A 90 -16.81 -2.28 19.28
CA MET A 90 -17.08 -3.48 20.05
C MET A 90 -16.05 -3.69 21.18
N CYS A 91 -14.75 -3.43 20.90
CA CYS A 91 -13.71 -3.50 21.94
C CYS A 91 -13.92 -2.44 23.03
N PHE A 92 -14.34 -1.23 22.69
CA PHE A 92 -14.62 -0.17 23.66
C PHE A 92 -15.88 -0.47 24.47
N ASP A 93 -16.94 -1.02 23.85
CA ASP A 93 -18.18 -1.39 24.55
C ASP A 93 -17.95 -2.48 25.59
N LEU A 94 -17.13 -3.49 25.25
CA LEU A 94 -16.68 -4.50 26.24
C LEU A 94 -15.87 -3.89 27.38
N ALA A 95 -15.08 -2.85 27.10
CA ALA A 95 -14.31 -2.15 28.13
C ALA A 95 -15.22 -1.38 29.09
N ILE A 96 -16.31 -0.77 28.63
CA ILE A 96 -17.32 -0.10 29.48
C ILE A 96 -17.87 -1.06 30.52
N GLU A 97 -18.29 -2.26 30.12
CA GLU A 97 -18.80 -3.26 31.07
C GLU A 97 -17.75 -3.67 32.10
N ARG A 98 -16.50 -3.85 31.67
CA ARG A 98 -15.40 -4.23 32.57
C ARG A 98 -15.11 -3.12 33.59
N VAL A 99 -15.10 -1.85 33.15
CA VAL A 99 -14.91 -0.71 34.07
C VAL A 99 -16.04 -0.64 35.09
N CYS A 100 -17.30 -0.82 34.67
CA CYS A 100 -18.42 -0.87 35.61
C CYS A 100 -18.29 -2.01 36.64
N ARG A 101 -17.76 -3.18 36.23
CA ARG A 101 -17.44 -4.28 37.14
C ARG A 101 -16.32 -3.90 38.12
N ILE A 102 -15.30 -3.15 37.67
CA ILE A 102 -14.23 -2.67 38.57
C ILE A 102 -14.80 -1.72 39.61
N ILE A 103 -15.67 -0.77 39.23
CA ILE A 103 -16.33 0.13 40.20
C ILE A 103 -17.08 -0.65 41.24
N LYS A 104 -17.89 -1.65 40.85
CA LYS A 104 -18.64 -2.51 41.74
C LYS A 104 -17.69 -3.28 42.69
N ARG A 105 -16.68 -3.94 42.15
CA ARG A 105 -15.73 -4.76 42.89
C ARG A 105 -14.95 -3.94 43.94
N VAL A 106 -14.43 -2.76 43.57
CA VAL A 106 -13.68 -1.88 44.48
C VAL A 106 -14.54 -1.46 45.65
N ARG A 107 -15.84 -1.20 45.43
CA ARG A 107 -16.80 -0.87 46.50
C ARG A 107 -17.14 -2.07 47.39
N ASP A 108 -17.40 -3.25 46.81
CA ASP A 108 -17.79 -4.46 47.54
C ASP A 108 -16.63 -4.97 48.39
N GLU A 109 -15.38 -4.80 47.99
CA GLU A 109 -14.19 -5.20 48.71
C GLU A 109 -13.82 -4.26 49.89
N ASN A 110 -14.61 -3.22 50.16
CA ASN A 110 -14.38 -2.24 51.25
C ASN A 110 -13.00 -1.54 51.26
N HIS A 111 -12.33 -1.49 50.15
CA HIS A 111 -11.01 -0.83 50.03
C HIS A 111 -11.08 0.72 50.00
N ILE A 112 -12.22 1.27 50.40
CA ILE A 112 -12.53 2.74 50.30
C ILE A 112 -11.88 3.49 51.49
N ALA A 113 -11.50 2.81 52.57
CA ALA A 113 -10.96 3.46 53.79
C ALA A 113 -9.60 4.15 53.54
N ASP A 114 -8.73 3.56 52.71
CA ASP A 114 -7.47 4.21 52.28
C ASP A 114 -7.61 4.73 50.86
N LYS A 115 -7.81 6.03 50.78
CA LYS A 115 -8.00 6.70 49.49
C LYS A 115 -6.79 6.56 48.55
N VAL A 116 -5.57 6.70 49.09
CA VAL A 116 -4.33 6.67 48.30
C VAL A 116 -4.11 5.28 47.70
N ALA A 117 -4.24 4.25 48.52
CA ALA A 117 -4.11 2.84 48.08
C ALA A 117 -5.21 2.47 47.06
N THR A 118 -6.44 2.92 47.31
CA THR A 118 -7.57 2.68 46.41
C THR A 118 -7.39 3.34 45.02
N VAL A 119 -6.95 4.60 44.96
CA VAL A 119 -6.68 5.29 43.71
C VAL A 119 -5.54 4.61 42.95
N ALA A 120 -4.47 4.21 43.63
CA ALA A 120 -3.38 3.47 43.00
C ALA A 120 -3.87 2.14 42.42
N LYS A 121 -4.70 1.39 43.15
CA LYS A 121 -5.30 0.13 42.69
C LYS A 121 -6.22 0.33 41.49
N ILE A 122 -7.07 1.37 41.50
CA ILE A 122 -7.93 1.74 40.38
C ILE A 122 -7.08 1.98 39.13
N ARG A 123 -6.01 2.79 39.24
CA ARG A 123 -5.12 3.11 38.14
C ARG A 123 -4.50 1.85 37.53
N THR A 124 -3.93 0.97 38.34
CA THR A 124 -3.35 -0.31 37.90
C THR A 124 -4.39 -1.19 37.19
N LEU A 125 -5.62 -1.25 37.71
CA LEU A 125 -6.69 -2.03 37.08
C LEU A 125 -7.09 -1.44 35.69
N ILE A 126 -7.10 -0.12 35.55
CA ILE A 126 -7.41 0.54 34.28
C ILE A 126 -6.25 0.40 33.29
N GLU A 127 -5.00 0.47 33.75
CA GLU A 127 -3.81 0.19 32.93
C GLU A 127 -3.85 -1.22 32.35
N ASN A 128 -4.07 -2.23 33.19
CA ASN A 128 -4.21 -3.62 32.75
C ASN A 128 -5.36 -3.80 31.74
N LEU A 129 -6.48 -3.11 31.96
CA LEU A 129 -7.60 -3.13 31.02
C LEU A 129 -7.24 -2.48 29.68
N HIS A 130 -6.45 -1.40 29.72
CA HIS A 130 -5.95 -0.73 28.51
C HIS A 130 -5.01 -1.63 27.71
N GLU A 131 -4.10 -2.33 28.38
CA GLU A 131 -3.17 -3.29 27.76
C GLU A 131 -3.91 -4.49 27.15
N ASP A 132 -4.86 -5.10 27.88
CA ASP A 132 -5.69 -6.21 27.36
C ASP A 132 -6.49 -5.80 26.11
N ARG A 133 -7.05 -4.60 26.12
CA ARG A 133 -7.72 -4.05 24.94
C ARG A 133 -6.75 -3.83 23.78
N ASN A 134 -5.58 -3.25 24.01
CA ASN A 134 -4.56 -3.01 23.00
C ASN A 134 -4.06 -4.33 22.39
N SER A 135 -3.81 -5.35 23.19
CA SER A 135 -3.45 -6.68 22.73
C SER A 135 -4.49 -7.27 21.76
N ARG A 136 -5.78 -7.02 22.00
CA ARG A 136 -6.84 -7.44 21.07
C ARG A 136 -6.85 -6.64 19.78
N LEU A 137 -6.60 -5.33 19.87
CA LEU A 137 -6.51 -4.44 18.71
C LEU A 137 -5.27 -4.75 17.86
N ASP A 138 -4.18 -5.25 18.45
CA ASP A 138 -2.95 -5.64 17.76
C ASP A 138 -3.12 -6.84 16.81
N SER A 139 -4.19 -7.60 16.96
CA SER A 139 -4.56 -8.66 16.02
C SER A 139 -4.95 -8.12 14.63
N PHE A 140 -5.15 -6.82 14.51
CA PHE A 140 -5.59 -6.16 13.28
C PHE A 140 -4.67 -5.04 12.87
N MET A 141 -4.43 -4.95 11.57
CA MET A 141 -3.61 -3.89 10.96
C MET A 141 -4.47 -2.99 10.06
N TYR A 142 -4.19 -1.70 10.10
CA TYR A 142 -4.77 -0.71 9.20
C TYR A 142 -3.68 0.21 8.69
N ARG A 143 -3.55 0.37 7.37
CA ARG A 143 -2.49 1.15 6.72
C ARG A 143 -1.08 0.79 7.19
N GLY A 144 -0.81 -0.52 7.35
CA GLY A 144 0.50 -1.02 7.77
C GLY A 144 0.86 -0.81 9.24
N ARG A 145 -0.08 -0.33 10.08
CA ARG A 145 0.09 -0.14 11.52
C ARG A 145 -0.92 -0.97 12.30
N THR A 146 -0.55 -1.41 13.49
CA THR A 146 -1.48 -2.08 14.40
C THR A 146 -2.54 -1.09 14.89
N LEU A 147 -3.76 -1.56 15.16
CA LEU A 147 -4.85 -0.69 15.63
C LEU A 147 -4.57 -0.10 17.02
N SER A 148 -3.74 -0.74 17.85
CA SER A 148 -3.29 -0.21 19.13
C SER A 148 -2.41 1.04 18.98
N SER A 149 -1.69 1.20 17.86
CA SER A 149 -0.83 2.37 17.61
C SER A 149 -1.62 3.70 17.52
N TYR A 150 -2.93 3.62 17.31
CA TYR A 150 -3.83 4.78 17.30
C TYR A 150 -4.42 5.11 18.68
N THR A 151 -4.11 4.32 19.73
CA THR A 151 -4.57 4.57 21.09
C THR A 151 -3.75 5.66 21.79
N ASN A 152 -4.28 6.23 22.87
CA ASN A 152 -3.63 7.26 23.65
C ASN A 152 -3.56 6.85 25.13
N VAL A 153 -2.40 6.96 25.71
CA VAL A 153 -2.16 6.68 27.13
C VAL A 153 -3.00 7.61 28.03
N GLN A 154 -3.27 8.83 27.59
CA GLN A 154 -4.08 9.81 28.32
C GLN A 154 -5.51 9.32 28.59
N TRP A 155 -6.02 8.36 27.84
CA TRP A 155 -7.33 7.77 28.10
C TRP A 155 -7.41 7.02 29.43
N ILE A 156 -6.29 6.50 29.93
CA ILE A 156 -6.19 5.84 31.24
C ILE A 156 -6.60 6.84 32.33
N GLU A 157 -6.07 8.07 32.25
CA GLU A 157 -6.39 9.13 33.21
C GLU A 157 -7.87 9.51 33.15
N TRP A 158 -8.43 9.68 31.94
CA TRP A 158 -9.84 10.01 31.78
C TRP A 158 -10.77 8.97 32.41
N VAL A 159 -10.46 7.69 32.22
CA VAL A 159 -11.26 6.59 32.78
C VAL A 159 -11.03 6.50 34.29
N ALA A 160 -9.79 6.61 34.78
CA ALA A 160 -9.46 6.54 36.20
C ALA A 160 -10.16 7.64 37.01
N GLU A 161 -10.21 8.87 36.48
CA GLU A 161 -10.88 10.02 37.10
C GLU A 161 -12.40 9.74 37.28
N VAL A 162 -13.05 9.18 36.26
CA VAL A 162 -14.48 8.85 36.37
C VAL A 162 -14.73 7.70 37.33
N VAL A 163 -13.87 6.67 37.30
CA VAL A 163 -13.96 5.54 38.23
C VAL A 163 -13.77 6.01 39.67
N GLU A 164 -12.79 6.88 39.94
CA GLU A 164 -12.57 7.46 41.26
C GLU A 164 -13.80 8.22 41.74
N LYS A 165 -14.36 9.13 40.92
CA LYS A 165 -15.57 9.89 41.25
C LYS A 165 -16.74 8.98 41.58
N GLU A 166 -16.94 7.90 40.84
CA GLU A 166 -18.04 6.97 41.07
C GLU A 166 -17.81 6.09 42.28
N VAL A 167 -16.57 5.70 42.58
CA VAL A 167 -16.21 4.91 43.76
C VAL A 167 -16.46 5.69 45.05
N TYR A 168 -16.11 6.97 45.11
CA TYR A 168 -16.26 7.84 46.28
C TYR A 168 -17.58 8.60 46.34
N ASN A 169 -18.53 8.31 45.45
CA ASN A 169 -19.84 8.95 45.48
C ASN A 169 -20.69 8.38 46.62
N GLU A 170 -21.31 9.26 47.43
CA GLU A 170 -22.12 8.87 48.62
C GLU A 170 -23.31 7.97 48.26
N LYS A 171 -23.96 8.25 47.13
CA LYS A 171 -25.12 7.47 46.67
C LYS A 171 -24.70 6.48 45.58
N ILE A 172 -24.82 5.20 45.88
CA ILE A 172 -24.59 4.11 44.91
C ILE A 172 -25.71 4.15 43.86
N ASN A 173 -25.35 4.44 42.62
CA ASN A 173 -26.27 4.36 41.47
C ASN A 173 -25.55 3.75 40.26
N HIS A 174 -25.82 2.49 40.02
CA HIS A 174 -25.18 1.75 38.92
C HIS A 174 -25.55 2.31 37.53
N GLY A 175 -26.77 2.83 37.36
CA GLY A 175 -27.19 3.47 36.09
C GLY A 175 -26.39 4.72 35.79
N ARG A 176 -26.19 5.59 36.82
CA ARG A 176 -25.37 6.80 36.68
C ARG A 176 -23.90 6.44 36.41
N ALA A 177 -23.34 5.47 37.15
CA ALA A 177 -21.96 5.04 36.93
C ALA A 177 -21.78 4.52 35.50
N PHE A 178 -22.69 3.72 34.97
CA PHE A 178 -22.68 3.27 33.59
C PHE A 178 -22.72 4.44 32.60
N THR A 179 -23.65 5.39 32.77
CA THR A 179 -23.77 6.56 31.89
C THR A 179 -22.51 7.41 31.89
N ASN A 180 -21.88 7.65 33.06
CA ASN A 180 -20.65 8.44 33.17
C ASN A 180 -19.44 7.73 32.54
N VAL A 181 -19.30 6.43 32.73
CA VAL A 181 -18.27 5.62 32.06
C VAL A 181 -18.49 5.60 30.55
N GLN A 182 -19.75 5.41 30.11
CA GLN A 182 -20.09 5.45 28.70
C GLN A 182 -19.72 6.78 28.05
N ALA A 183 -20.03 7.91 28.68
CA ALA A 183 -19.70 9.25 28.18
C ALA A 183 -18.20 9.44 27.94
N VAL A 184 -17.34 8.93 28.85
CA VAL A 184 -15.89 8.95 28.67
C VAL A 184 -15.45 8.08 27.51
N TYR A 185 -16.01 6.90 27.36
CA TYR A 185 -15.69 6.01 26.26
C TYR A 185 -16.19 6.53 24.91
N GLU A 186 -17.31 7.24 24.85
CA GLU A 186 -17.70 7.94 23.63
C GLU A 186 -16.70 9.03 23.23
N ARG A 187 -16.16 9.79 24.19
CA ARG A 187 -15.07 10.73 23.95
C ARG A 187 -13.81 10.00 23.43
N ILE A 188 -13.45 8.86 24.03
CA ILE A 188 -12.32 8.02 23.60
C ILE A 188 -12.53 7.51 22.17
N LYS A 189 -13.74 7.02 21.82
CA LYS A 189 -14.08 6.59 20.48
C LYS A 189 -13.90 7.71 19.45
N ILE A 190 -14.37 8.91 19.76
CA ILE A 190 -14.22 10.07 18.87
C ILE A 190 -12.74 10.38 18.64
N ASP A 191 -11.91 10.46 19.70
CA ASP A 191 -10.45 10.69 19.57
C ASP A 191 -9.78 9.58 18.77
N TYR A 192 -10.12 8.32 19.02
CA TYR A 192 -9.62 7.18 18.28
C TYR A 192 -9.97 7.25 16.79
N TYR A 193 -11.25 7.50 16.46
CA TYR A 193 -11.69 7.58 15.07
C TYR A 193 -11.06 8.75 14.32
N HIS A 194 -10.84 9.86 15.00
CA HIS A 194 -10.11 10.98 14.45
C HIS A 194 -8.67 10.58 14.09
N ARG A 195 -7.96 9.91 14.98
CA ARG A 195 -6.59 9.40 14.74
C ARG A 195 -6.53 8.39 13.61
N VAL A 196 -7.48 7.47 13.52
CA VAL A 196 -7.54 6.47 12.44
C VAL A 196 -7.86 7.12 11.07
N SER A 197 -8.66 8.18 11.04
CA SER A 197 -9.11 8.82 9.79
C SER A 197 -8.09 9.79 9.21
N HIS A 198 -7.23 10.40 10.03
CA HIS A 198 -6.29 11.45 9.62
C HIS A 198 -4.84 10.98 9.37
N VAL A 199 -4.62 9.67 9.26
CA VAL A 199 -3.29 9.09 8.91
C VAL A 199 -3.17 8.72 7.43
#